data_fc984479a82d26ff6f1aa05ef830e9f0
#
_entry.id   fc984479a82d26ff6f1aa05ef830e9f0
#
_cell.length_a   1.000
_cell.length_b   1.000
_cell.length_c   1.000
_cell.angle_alpha   90.00
_cell.angle_beta   90.00
_cell.angle_gamma   90.00
#
_symmetry.space_group_name_H-M   'P 1'
#
loop_
_entity.id
_entity.type
_entity.pdbx_description
1 polymer ?
#
loop_
_entity_poly.entity_id
_entity_poly.type
_entity_poly.pdbx_seq_one_letter_code
_entity_poly.pdbx_strand_id
1 'polypeptide(L)'
;MEAAFASRAYRVLSYTFSLLVLLINPLGVSAGTDKPIHQIPSEVCQNCHKEIYKQWKGSMHAQSTALKDPIHGTFYKKVVGSPTEEGVKHKASGKYPICLQCHAPNAAVDKTTKLDAKPAYSEGVNCVACHTLAKFKGTSGKNGKLLLGLKAYERKNELQGPQGFNQGLTKLVAADDMFGGASSDDSKPNPHTQGEVELDGKKIPALPMAGNPGLMKTNAACMGCHDKRNNPHGVPLCQTGNEYAGSNVNCQSCHMPIAGGMADHGMGGGHNHAMLKRSVVFTLDAVKEGDNLNATVTLKNMQPHSLPTGAPFRNIYLKLSAYDAQGNVVWQNAEGHPAKDDSKAYFAYLLANDKGDPAMPPTATQLGADTRLKPYEERILSYKIPAKGTVLVRGELFYNLLWPVLVNKFKHLPEDLVAPESIAIAEVNL
;
A
#
# COMPACT_ATOMS: atom_id res chain seq x y z
N MET A 1 69.73 65.43 -26.77
CA MET A 1 68.98 65.80 -27.92
C MET A 1 67.58 65.30 -27.66
N GLU A 2 66.73 66.19 -27.17
CA GLU A 2 65.66 66.88 -27.87
C GLU A 2 64.56 65.86 -28.23
N ALA A 3 63.25 66.06 -27.95
CA ALA A 3 62.54 67.26 -27.54
C ALA A 3 61.17 66.86 -26.91
N ALA A 4 60.75 67.68 -26.04
CA ALA A 4 59.39 67.72 -25.48
C ALA A 4 58.34 67.95 -26.54
N PHE A 5 57.14 67.43 -26.35
CA PHE A 5 55.91 68.17 -26.74
C PHE A 5 54.78 67.79 -25.81
N ALA A 6 54.25 68.80 -25.20
CA ALA A 6 53.04 68.77 -24.40
C ALA A 6 51.81 68.87 -25.31
N SER A 7 50.72 68.21 -24.98
CA SER A 7 49.38 68.67 -25.42
C SER A 7 48.29 68.25 -24.44
N ARG A 8 47.79 69.20 -23.85
CA ARG A 8 46.42 69.53 -23.37
C ARG A 8 45.41 68.42 -23.18
N ALA A 9 45.01 68.33 -21.93
CA ALA A 9 43.81 67.70 -21.47
C ALA A 9 42.54 68.35 -22.10
N TYR A 10 41.69 67.48 -22.65
CA TYR A 10 40.26 67.80 -22.83
C TYR A 10 39.47 66.90 -21.87
N ARG A 11 38.85 67.52 -20.90
CA ARG A 11 37.82 66.89 -20.07
C ARG A 11 36.54 66.82 -20.88
N VAL A 12 36.15 65.61 -21.29
CA VAL A 12 34.81 65.35 -21.78
C VAL A 12 34.02 64.76 -20.62
N LEU A 13 33.09 65.55 -20.11
CA LEU A 13 32.09 65.09 -19.13
C LEU A 13 31.09 64.23 -19.84
N SER A 14 31.25 62.92 -19.75
CA SER A 14 30.21 61.97 -20.19
C SER A 14 29.23 61.80 -19.06
N TYR A 15 28.04 62.34 -19.19
CA TYR A 15 26.87 61.95 -18.38
C TYR A 15 26.42 60.59 -18.80
N THR A 16 26.82 59.54 -18.05
CA THR A 16 26.21 58.22 -18.13
C THR A 16 24.86 58.27 -17.40
N PHE A 17 23.78 58.34 -18.14
CA PHE A 17 22.43 58.10 -17.66
C PHE A 17 22.31 56.59 -17.36
N SER A 18 22.52 56.23 -16.08
CA SER A 18 22.24 54.87 -15.58
C SER A 18 20.73 54.67 -15.62
N LEU A 19 20.24 53.99 -16.66
CA LEU A 19 18.89 53.44 -16.71
C LEU A 19 18.82 52.30 -15.72
N LEU A 20 18.35 52.57 -14.50
CA LEU A 20 18.01 51.55 -13.51
C LEU A 20 16.73 50.83 -13.99
N VAL A 21 16.90 49.78 -14.80
CA VAL A 21 15.78 48.86 -15.08
C VAL A 21 15.50 48.09 -13.79
N LEU A 22 14.52 48.55 -13.05
CA LEU A 22 13.88 47.76 -12.00
C LEU A 22 13.26 46.54 -12.70
N LEU A 23 13.98 45.43 -12.70
CA LEU A 23 13.40 44.11 -12.92
C LEU A 23 12.44 43.87 -11.76
N ILE A 24 11.20 44.26 -11.94
CA ILE A 24 10.07 43.79 -11.13
C ILE A 24 9.95 42.31 -11.48
N ASN A 25 10.69 41.46 -10.78
CA ASN A 25 10.31 40.06 -10.70
C ASN A 25 8.89 40.06 -10.13
N PRO A 26 7.89 39.51 -10.80
CA PRO A 26 6.66 39.20 -10.13
C PRO A 26 7.03 38.21 -9.03
N LEU A 27 7.15 38.71 -7.80
CA LEU A 27 7.08 37.89 -6.62
C LEU A 27 5.76 37.14 -6.74
N GLY A 28 5.83 35.90 -7.27
CA GLY A 28 4.75 34.97 -7.17
C GLY A 28 4.40 34.93 -5.68
N VAL A 29 3.27 35.53 -5.33
CA VAL A 29 2.69 35.40 -4.01
C VAL A 29 2.39 33.92 -3.86
N SER A 30 3.38 33.17 -3.36
CA SER A 30 3.13 31.88 -2.75
C SER A 30 2.36 32.22 -1.48
N ALA A 31 1.03 32.28 -1.58
CA ALA A 31 0.13 32.19 -0.44
C ALA A 31 0.30 30.76 0.11
N GLY A 32 1.48 30.50 0.72
CA GLY A 32 1.77 29.23 1.35
C GLY A 32 0.94 29.14 2.62
N THR A 33 0.32 28.00 2.81
CA THR A 33 -0.10 27.59 4.16
C THR A 33 1.11 27.76 5.08
N ASP A 34 0.93 28.31 6.27
CA ASP A 34 2.00 28.38 7.29
C ASP A 34 2.58 26.99 7.62
N LYS A 35 1.94 25.92 7.15
CA LYS A 35 2.32 24.53 7.37
C LYS A 35 2.79 23.88 6.07
N PRO A 36 3.90 23.10 6.11
CA PRO A 36 4.32 22.27 4.98
C PRO A 36 3.20 21.33 4.52
N ILE A 37 3.03 21.14 3.21
CA ILE A 37 1.92 20.36 2.64
C ILE A 37 1.79 18.95 3.25
N HIS A 38 2.89 18.29 3.59
CA HIS A 38 2.87 16.95 4.21
C HIS A 38 2.31 16.94 5.66
N GLN A 39 2.07 18.09 6.26
CA GLN A 39 1.44 18.22 7.58
C GLN A 39 -0.05 18.54 7.49
N ILE A 40 -0.61 18.66 6.29
CA ILE A 40 -2.04 18.89 6.09
C ILE A 40 -2.80 17.59 6.40
N PRO A 41 -3.76 17.59 7.33
CA PRO A 41 -4.58 16.43 7.62
C PRO A 41 -5.61 16.19 6.53
N SER A 42 -5.99 14.92 6.33
CA SER A 42 -6.97 14.50 5.34
C SER A 42 -8.36 15.12 5.53
N GLU A 43 -8.69 15.56 6.74
CA GLU A 43 -9.96 16.23 7.06
C GLU A 43 -10.14 17.52 6.24
N VAL A 44 -9.05 18.19 5.87
CA VAL A 44 -9.11 19.38 4.98
C VAL A 44 -9.69 18.99 3.62
N CYS A 45 -9.33 17.83 3.11
CA CYS A 45 -9.82 17.33 1.82
C CYS A 45 -11.31 16.92 1.87
N GLN A 46 -11.79 16.49 3.06
CA GLN A 46 -13.17 16.05 3.28
C GLN A 46 -14.20 17.12 2.90
N ASN A 47 -13.87 18.40 3.05
CA ASN A 47 -14.81 19.47 2.80
C ASN A 47 -15.37 19.44 1.36
N CYS A 48 -14.56 19.03 0.38
CA CYS A 48 -14.96 18.88 -1.02
C CYS A 48 -15.04 17.42 -1.47
N HIS A 49 -14.15 16.54 -0.98
CA HIS A 49 -14.02 15.14 -1.42
C HIS A 49 -14.64 14.15 -0.42
N LYS A 50 -15.91 14.36 -0.04
CA LYS A 50 -16.60 13.61 1.04
C LYS A 50 -16.57 12.10 0.84
N GLU A 51 -16.91 11.62 -0.37
CA GLU A 51 -16.98 10.17 -0.65
C GLU A 51 -15.58 9.55 -0.69
N ILE A 52 -14.62 10.19 -1.36
CA ILE A 52 -13.21 9.76 -1.40
C ILE A 52 -12.63 9.69 0.02
N TYR A 53 -12.89 10.71 0.84
CA TYR A 53 -12.47 10.73 2.24
C TYR A 53 -13.07 9.56 3.05
N LYS A 54 -14.37 9.28 2.86
CA LYS A 54 -15.06 8.16 3.54
C LYS A 54 -14.43 6.81 3.16
N GLN A 55 -14.19 6.57 1.87
CA GLN A 55 -13.52 5.36 1.37
C GLN A 55 -12.12 5.22 1.99
N TRP A 56 -11.30 6.27 1.88
CA TRP A 56 -9.95 6.29 2.45
C TRP A 56 -9.98 6.09 3.99
N LYS A 57 -10.89 6.74 4.70
CA LYS A 57 -11.01 6.65 6.17
C LYS A 57 -11.25 5.21 6.64
N GLY A 58 -12.00 4.42 5.86
CA GLY A 58 -12.23 3.00 6.09
C GLY A 58 -11.09 2.08 5.65
N SER A 59 -10.08 2.60 4.95
CA SER A 59 -9.00 1.78 4.38
C SER A 59 -7.89 1.45 5.39
N MET A 60 -7.13 0.39 5.11
CA MET A 60 -5.91 0.08 5.85
C MET A 60 -4.80 1.11 5.66
N HIS A 61 -4.84 1.93 4.61
CA HIS A 61 -3.93 3.06 4.46
C HIS A 61 -4.16 4.11 5.56
N ALA A 62 -5.41 4.46 5.85
CA ALA A 62 -5.75 5.35 6.96
C ALA A 62 -5.47 4.76 8.34
N GLN A 63 -5.41 3.43 8.44
CA GLN A 63 -5.17 2.69 9.69
C GLN A 63 -3.72 2.21 9.86
N SER A 64 -2.83 2.45 8.89
CA SER A 64 -1.52 1.78 8.83
C SER A 64 -0.53 2.10 9.95
N THR A 65 -0.78 3.13 10.77
CA THR A 65 0.14 3.51 11.87
C THR A 65 0.14 2.51 13.02
N ALA A 66 1.22 2.50 13.79
CA ALA A 66 1.31 1.73 15.03
C ALA A 66 0.32 2.19 16.13
N LEU A 67 -0.37 3.32 15.94
CA LEU A 67 -1.45 3.78 16.82
C LEU A 67 -2.78 3.12 16.52
N LYS A 68 -3.03 2.75 15.26
CA LYS A 68 -4.35 2.33 14.78
C LYS A 68 -4.41 0.87 14.34
N ASP A 69 -3.36 0.34 13.72
CA ASP A 69 -3.26 -1.07 13.36
C ASP A 69 -2.75 -1.87 14.57
N PRO A 70 -3.56 -2.71 15.19
CA PRO A 70 -3.15 -3.49 16.37
C PRO A 70 -2.00 -4.45 16.09
N ILE A 71 -1.95 -5.04 14.89
CA ILE A 71 -0.86 -5.94 14.48
C ILE A 71 0.44 -5.15 14.35
N HIS A 72 0.43 -4.06 13.57
CA HIS A 72 1.61 -3.20 13.43
C HIS A 72 2.03 -2.59 14.78
N GLY A 73 1.08 -2.13 15.59
CA GLY A 73 1.33 -1.59 16.93
C GLY A 73 2.02 -2.60 17.86
N THR A 74 1.61 -3.87 17.80
CA THR A 74 2.25 -4.95 18.58
C THR A 74 3.69 -5.15 18.15
N PHE A 75 3.97 -5.24 16.86
CA PHE A 75 5.34 -5.36 16.34
C PHE A 75 6.17 -4.11 16.63
N TYR A 76 5.61 -2.92 16.43
CA TYR A 76 6.30 -1.64 16.65
C TYR A 76 6.73 -1.52 18.12
N LYS A 77 5.84 -1.73 19.08
CA LYS A 77 6.15 -1.70 20.52
C LYS A 77 7.26 -2.68 20.88
N LYS A 78 7.27 -3.86 20.26
CA LYS A 78 8.27 -4.89 20.53
C LYS A 78 9.66 -4.50 20.01
N VAL A 79 9.77 -3.98 18.77
CA VAL A 79 11.05 -3.77 18.09
C VAL A 79 11.54 -2.32 18.13
N VAL A 80 10.68 -1.36 18.47
CA VAL A 80 10.99 0.07 18.56
C VAL A 80 10.70 0.58 19.97
N GLY A 81 9.45 0.77 20.32
CA GLY A 81 9.00 1.34 21.59
C GLY A 81 7.59 1.93 21.44
N SER A 82 7.26 2.90 22.28
CA SER A 82 5.96 3.57 22.24
C SER A 82 5.81 4.43 20.97
N PRO A 83 4.70 4.33 20.22
CA PRO A 83 4.45 5.20 19.08
C PRO A 83 4.06 6.64 19.47
N THR A 84 3.90 6.91 20.78
CA THR A 84 3.59 8.26 21.32
C THR A 84 4.81 8.95 21.93
N GLU A 85 5.99 8.30 21.89
CA GLU A 85 7.22 8.86 22.42
C GLU A 85 8.11 9.38 21.28
N GLU A 86 8.74 10.55 21.51
CA GLU A 86 9.71 11.10 20.57
C GLU A 86 11.10 10.48 20.77
N GLY A 87 11.83 10.33 19.66
CA GLY A 87 13.21 9.88 19.68
C GLY A 87 13.41 8.37 19.89
N VAL A 88 12.35 7.56 19.93
CA VAL A 88 12.48 6.10 20.00
C VAL A 88 13.19 5.54 18.77
N LYS A 89 14.01 4.53 19.00
CA LYS A 89 14.86 3.93 17.95
C LYS A 89 14.62 2.43 17.84
N HIS A 90 14.87 1.89 16.68
CA HIS A 90 14.84 0.45 16.47
C HIS A 90 15.86 -0.23 17.41
N LYS A 91 15.38 -1.09 18.31
CA LYS A 91 16.17 -1.66 19.44
C LYS A 91 17.45 -2.36 19.00
N ALA A 92 17.41 -3.14 17.91
CA ALA A 92 18.57 -3.88 17.44
C ALA A 92 19.59 -3.04 16.68
N SER A 93 19.17 -1.95 16.00
CA SER A 93 20.08 -1.15 15.16
C SER A 93 20.41 0.24 15.72
N GLY A 94 19.69 0.72 16.74
CA GLY A 94 19.81 2.08 17.26
C GLY A 94 19.40 3.19 16.28
N LYS A 95 18.83 2.83 15.12
CA LYS A 95 18.49 3.78 14.04
C LYS A 95 17.00 4.18 14.08
N TYR A 96 16.67 5.25 13.34
CA TYR A 96 15.29 5.68 13.11
C TYR A 96 14.45 4.52 12.55
N PRO A 97 13.21 4.31 13.05
CA PRO A 97 12.36 3.18 12.64
C PRO A 97 11.97 3.27 11.16
N ILE A 98 12.53 2.40 10.33
CA ILE A 98 12.30 2.42 8.88
C ILE A 98 10.85 2.09 8.49
N CYS A 99 10.10 1.38 9.33
CA CYS A 99 8.69 1.06 9.14
C CYS A 99 7.82 2.31 8.93
N LEU A 100 8.19 3.43 9.56
CA LEU A 100 7.47 4.70 9.42
C LEU A 100 7.52 5.27 8.00
N GLN A 101 8.50 4.89 7.17
CA GLN A 101 8.58 5.33 5.77
C GLN A 101 7.35 4.92 4.94
N CYS A 102 6.69 3.81 5.30
CA CYS A 102 5.51 3.28 4.65
C CYS A 102 4.25 3.41 5.52
N HIS A 103 4.37 3.22 6.84
CA HIS A 103 3.21 3.15 7.75
C HIS A 103 2.82 4.48 8.39
N ALA A 104 3.72 5.48 8.41
CA ALA A 104 3.46 6.85 8.85
C ALA A 104 4.35 7.80 8.04
N PRO A 105 4.18 7.88 6.70
CA PRO A 105 5.13 8.52 5.81
C PRO A 105 5.32 10.02 6.09
N ASN A 106 4.29 10.73 6.52
CA ASN A 106 4.39 12.16 6.87
C ASN A 106 5.22 12.40 8.14
N ALA A 107 5.06 11.54 9.17
CA ALA A 107 5.94 11.56 10.34
C ALA A 107 7.40 11.26 9.95
N ALA A 108 7.60 10.32 9.00
CA ALA A 108 8.92 9.98 8.51
C ALA A 108 9.61 11.11 7.71
N VAL A 109 8.86 12.02 7.10
CA VAL A 109 9.40 13.24 6.46
C VAL A 109 10.05 14.14 7.51
N ASP A 110 9.38 14.37 8.62
CA ASP A 110 9.84 15.20 9.73
C ASP A 110 10.80 14.43 10.67
N LYS A 111 11.02 13.13 10.43
CA LYS A 111 11.82 12.22 11.26
C LYS A 111 11.33 12.12 12.72
N THR A 112 10.08 12.46 13.00
CA THR A 112 9.48 12.27 14.32
C THR A 112 9.03 10.82 14.51
N THR A 113 9.03 10.35 15.75
CA THR A 113 8.50 9.05 16.15
C THR A 113 7.26 9.19 17.02
N LYS A 114 6.92 10.42 17.42
CA LYS A 114 5.71 10.76 18.17
C LYS A 114 4.54 10.91 17.19
N LEU A 115 3.84 9.78 16.92
CA LEU A 115 2.82 9.71 15.88
C LEU A 115 1.52 10.42 16.24
N ASP A 116 1.29 10.74 17.51
CA ASP A 116 0.15 11.52 18.00
C ASP A 116 0.42 13.03 18.05
N ALA A 117 1.61 13.50 17.67
CA ALA A 117 1.96 14.91 17.71
C ALA A 117 1.16 15.79 16.74
N LYS A 118 0.73 15.22 15.60
CA LYS A 118 -0.09 15.92 14.60
C LYS A 118 -1.08 14.94 13.96
N PRO A 119 -2.28 15.37 13.55
CA PRO A 119 -3.24 14.52 12.84
C PRO A 119 -2.63 13.85 11.61
N ALA A 120 -1.89 14.59 10.77
CA ALA A 120 -1.25 14.06 9.57
C ALA A 120 -0.21 12.94 9.85
N TYR A 121 0.30 12.80 11.07
CA TYR A 121 1.22 11.72 11.45
C TYR A 121 0.47 10.47 11.89
N SER A 122 -0.71 10.65 12.52
CA SER A 122 -1.53 9.55 13.03
C SER A 122 -2.42 8.92 11.96
N GLU A 123 -2.58 9.56 10.80
CA GLU A 123 -3.51 9.15 9.75
C GLU A 123 -2.98 8.04 8.83
N GLY A 124 -1.76 7.55 9.03
CA GLY A 124 -1.17 6.56 8.16
C GLY A 124 -0.74 7.14 6.81
N VAL A 125 -1.07 6.45 5.73
CA VAL A 125 -0.85 6.94 4.37
C VAL A 125 -2.03 7.81 3.98
N ASN A 126 -1.91 9.11 4.21
CA ASN A 126 -2.98 10.07 4.00
C ASN A 126 -2.98 10.66 2.57
N CYS A 127 -3.96 11.53 2.28
CA CYS A 127 -4.14 12.13 0.97
C CYS A 127 -2.85 12.76 0.44
N VAL A 128 -2.22 13.63 1.22
CA VAL A 128 -1.01 14.35 0.79
C VAL A 128 0.24 13.47 0.73
N ALA A 129 0.26 12.33 1.44
CA ALA A 129 1.37 11.38 1.32
C ALA A 129 1.46 10.80 -0.10
N CYS A 130 0.32 10.49 -0.73
CA CYS A 130 0.25 10.02 -2.11
C CYS A 130 0.25 11.19 -3.10
N HIS A 131 -0.59 12.19 -2.88
CA HIS A 131 -0.80 13.28 -3.83
C HIS A 131 0.32 14.34 -3.87
N THR A 132 1.44 14.13 -3.19
CA THR A 132 2.68 14.92 -3.38
C THR A 132 3.78 14.16 -4.14
N LEU A 133 3.53 12.93 -4.55
CA LEU A 133 4.48 12.12 -5.32
C LEU A 133 4.56 12.65 -6.74
N ALA A 134 5.76 13.03 -7.19
CA ALA A 134 5.96 13.62 -8.53
C ALA A 134 6.61 12.64 -9.50
N LYS A 135 7.60 11.86 -9.05
CA LYS A 135 8.30 10.91 -9.89
C LYS A 135 8.79 9.73 -9.08
N PHE A 136 8.58 8.53 -9.57
CA PHE A 136 9.17 7.32 -9.00
C PHE A 136 10.63 7.19 -9.43
N LYS A 137 11.54 7.05 -8.47
CA LYS A 137 12.99 6.91 -8.69
C LYS A 137 13.46 5.46 -8.66
N GLY A 138 12.54 4.54 -8.29
CA GLY A 138 12.88 3.16 -8.00
C GLY A 138 13.13 2.91 -6.51
N THR A 139 13.09 1.64 -6.12
CA THR A 139 13.37 1.19 -4.74
C THR A 139 14.83 0.86 -4.49
N SER A 140 15.67 0.90 -5.53
CA SER A 140 17.12 0.70 -5.43
C SER A 140 17.85 2.00 -5.72
N GLY A 141 18.52 2.54 -4.71
CA GLY A 141 19.40 3.70 -4.82
C GLY A 141 20.84 3.33 -5.22
N LYS A 142 21.70 4.33 -5.28
CA LYS A 142 23.13 4.12 -5.51
C LYS A 142 23.72 3.15 -4.47
N ASN A 143 24.62 2.28 -4.91
CA ASN A 143 25.28 1.26 -4.07
C ASN A 143 24.31 0.23 -3.45
N GLY A 144 23.18 -0.07 -4.10
CA GLY A 144 22.21 -1.07 -3.62
C GLY A 144 21.41 -0.66 -2.39
N LYS A 145 21.54 0.58 -1.92
CA LYS A 145 20.75 1.08 -0.79
C LYS A 145 19.27 1.11 -1.15
N LEU A 146 18.43 0.50 -0.32
CA LEU A 146 16.97 0.54 -0.51
C LEU A 146 16.42 1.95 -0.26
N LEU A 147 15.59 2.39 -1.17
CA LEU A 147 14.76 3.59 -1.06
C LEU A 147 13.33 3.12 -0.75
N LEU A 148 12.87 3.34 0.48
CA LEU A 148 11.57 2.85 0.95
C LEU A 148 10.59 3.99 1.16
N GLY A 149 9.31 3.73 0.91
CA GLY A 149 8.23 4.69 1.10
C GLY A 149 8.47 5.95 0.29
N LEU A 150 8.26 7.09 0.90
CA LEU A 150 8.42 8.40 0.22
C LEU A 150 9.85 8.66 -0.29
N LYS A 151 10.87 7.95 0.20
CA LYS A 151 12.25 8.08 -0.32
C LYS A 151 12.42 7.55 -1.74
N ALA A 152 11.54 6.64 -2.17
CA ALA A 152 11.52 6.12 -3.54
C ALA A 152 11.01 7.14 -4.57
N TYR A 153 10.58 8.32 -4.12
CA TYR A 153 9.99 9.34 -4.98
C TYR A 153 10.72 10.69 -4.89
N GLU A 154 10.62 11.45 -5.96
CA GLU A 154 10.67 12.90 -5.90
C GLU A 154 9.28 13.38 -5.44
N ARG A 155 9.25 14.38 -4.58
CA ARG A 155 8.01 14.97 -4.08
C ARG A 155 7.99 16.46 -4.37
N LYS A 156 6.78 17.01 -4.52
CA LYS A 156 6.58 18.44 -4.71
C LYS A 156 5.78 19.02 -3.55
N ASN A 157 5.91 20.31 -3.35
CA ASN A 157 5.07 21.06 -2.40
C ASN A 157 3.78 21.56 -3.09
N GLU A 158 3.25 20.73 -3.98
CA GLU A 158 1.97 20.87 -4.67
C GLU A 158 1.35 19.48 -4.84
N LEU A 159 0.04 19.41 -4.97
CA LEU A 159 -0.65 18.15 -5.21
C LEU A 159 -0.40 17.66 -6.64
N GLN A 160 -0.41 16.34 -6.79
CA GLN A 160 -0.31 15.66 -8.08
C GLN A 160 -1.61 14.89 -8.32
N GLY A 161 -2.35 15.29 -9.34
CA GLY A 161 -3.61 14.65 -9.70
C GLY A 161 -3.47 13.69 -10.89
N PRO A 162 -4.43 12.77 -11.07
CA PRO A 162 -4.43 11.88 -12.24
C PRO A 162 -4.70 12.59 -13.56
N GLN A 163 -5.26 13.79 -13.53
CA GLN A 163 -5.61 14.57 -14.72
C GLN A 163 -5.03 15.99 -14.67
N GLY A 164 -4.99 16.62 -13.49
CA GLY A 164 -4.58 18.01 -13.30
C GLY A 164 -5.61 19.02 -13.84
N PHE A 165 -5.43 20.26 -13.44
CA PHE A 165 -6.23 21.37 -13.92
C PHE A 165 -5.44 22.11 -15.02
N ASN A 166 -5.72 21.85 -16.28
CA ASN A 166 -5.29 22.71 -17.38
C ASN A 166 -6.35 23.79 -17.59
N GLN A 167 -5.98 25.03 -17.33
CA GLN A 167 -6.88 26.20 -17.53
C GLN A 167 -7.48 26.29 -18.94
N GLY A 168 -6.87 25.63 -19.94
CA GLY A 168 -7.38 25.56 -21.31
C GLY A 168 -8.31 24.39 -21.60
N LEU A 169 -8.29 23.33 -20.77
CA LEU A 169 -9.10 22.11 -20.96
C LEU A 169 -10.41 22.12 -20.16
N THR A 170 -10.59 23.04 -19.22
CA THR A 170 -11.84 23.18 -18.46
C THR A 170 -13.04 23.46 -19.38
N LYS A 171 -12.84 24.12 -20.52
CA LYS A 171 -13.88 24.32 -21.54
C LYS A 171 -14.14 23.10 -22.44
N LEU A 172 -13.18 22.18 -22.59
CA LEU A 172 -13.34 20.98 -23.42
C LEU A 172 -13.92 19.80 -22.61
N VAL A 173 -13.62 19.74 -21.31
CA VAL A 173 -14.16 18.69 -20.42
C VAL A 173 -15.63 18.94 -20.09
N ALA A 174 -16.09 20.17 -20.09
CA ALA A 174 -17.52 20.52 -19.98
C ALA A 174 -18.38 20.04 -21.18
N ALA A 175 -17.76 19.70 -22.32
CA ALA A 175 -18.47 19.15 -23.47
C ALA A 175 -18.63 17.60 -23.40
N ASP A 176 -17.94 16.92 -22.47
CA ASP A 176 -17.95 15.45 -22.33
C ASP A 176 -18.87 14.94 -21.20
N ASP A 177 -19.89 15.73 -20.84
CA ASP A 177 -20.92 15.33 -19.85
C ASP A 177 -21.76 14.10 -20.28
N MET A 178 -21.53 13.56 -21.47
CA MET A 178 -22.20 12.37 -21.96
C MET A 178 -21.76 11.08 -21.24
N PHE A 179 -20.65 11.14 -20.44
CA PHE A 179 -20.11 10.01 -19.67
C PHE A 179 -19.86 10.31 -18.18
N GLY A 180 -20.54 11.30 -17.60
CA GLY A 180 -20.51 11.53 -16.16
C GLY A 180 -19.19 12.08 -15.62
N GLY A 181 -18.45 12.85 -16.40
CA GLY A 181 -17.35 13.67 -15.91
C GLY A 181 -17.87 14.71 -14.93
N ALA A 182 -17.27 14.81 -13.74
CA ALA A 182 -17.62 15.83 -12.77
C ALA A 182 -17.51 17.21 -13.44
N SER A 183 -18.64 17.87 -13.66
CA SER A 183 -18.69 19.25 -14.11
C SER A 183 -17.87 20.09 -13.14
N SER A 184 -16.80 20.74 -13.61
CA SER A 184 -16.15 21.80 -12.87
C SER A 184 -17.13 22.98 -12.85
N ASP A 185 -17.95 23.04 -11.80
CA ASP A 185 -18.73 24.23 -11.50
C ASP A 185 -17.74 25.31 -11.10
N ASP A 186 -17.32 26.12 -12.07
CA ASP A 186 -16.35 27.23 -11.86
C ASP A 186 -16.84 28.27 -10.86
N SER A 187 -18.13 28.19 -10.43
CA SER A 187 -18.69 29.04 -9.39
C SER A 187 -18.33 28.60 -7.97
N LYS A 188 -17.86 27.33 -7.80
CA LYS A 188 -17.50 26.82 -6.48
C LYS A 188 -16.06 27.15 -6.09
N PRO A 189 -15.82 27.49 -4.82
CA PRO A 189 -14.47 27.71 -4.32
C PRO A 189 -13.55 26.51 -4.59
N ASN A 190 -12.41 26.75 -5.27
CA ASN A 190 -11.47 25.71 -5.66
C ASN A 190 -10.03 26.04 -5.19
N PRO A 191 -9.55 25.45 -4.09
CA PRO A 191 -8.22 25.72 -3.56
C PRO A 191 -7.07 25.22 -4.45
N HIS A 192 -7.38 24.40 -5.46
CA HIS A 192 -6.37 23.88 -6.37
C HIS A 192 -5.96 24.89 -7.47
N THR A 193 -6.81 25.88 -7.72
CA THR A 193 -6.60 26.88 -8.79
C THR A 193 -6.70 28.33 -8.31
N GLN A 194 -7.48 28.60 -7.24
CA GLN A 194 -7.81 29.95 -6.77
C GLN A 194 -6.99 30.42 -5.57
N GLY A 195 -6.20 29.52 -4.96
CA GLY A 195 -5.49 29.82 -3.71
C GLY A 195 -6.29 29.45 -2.46
N GLU A 196 -6.13 30.19 -1.36
CA GLU A 196 -6.96 30.00 -0.16
C GLU A 196 -8.43 30.34 -0.48
N VAL A 197 -9.34 29.46 -0.08
CA VAL A 197 -10.79 29.65 -0.27
C VAL A 197 -11.52 29.49 1.05
N GLU A 198 -12.74 30.03 1.13
CA GLU A 198 -13.63 29.82 2.26
C GLU A 198 -14.81 28.93 1.83
N LEU A 199 -15.09 27.89 2.62
CA LEU A 199 -16.19 26.96 2.39
C LEU A 199 -16.88 26.68 3.72
N ASP A 200 -18.20 26.96 3.78
CA ASP A 200 -19.02 26.77 4.99
C ASP A 200 -18.39 27.41 6.25
N GLY A 201 -17.85 28.64 6.12
CA GLY A 201 -17.19 29.38 7.19
C GLY A 201 -15.82 28.83 7.61
N LYS A 202 -15.26 27.88 6.85
CA LYS A 202 -13.92 27.32 7.08
C LYS A 202 -12.96 27.78 6.01
N LYS A 203 -11.79 28.26 6.45
CA LYS A 203 -10.68 28.56 5.55
C LYS A 203 -10.00 27.27 5.10
N ILE A 204 -9.99 27.03 3.80
CA ILE A 204 -9.27 25.94 3.16
C ILE A 204 -8.00 26.52 2.55
N PRO A 205 -6.83 26.03 2.93
CA PRO A 205 -5.56 26.57 2.43
C PRO A 205 -5.42 26.38 0.93
N ALA A 206 -4.57 27.18 0.30
CA ALA A 206 -4.17 26.98 -1.07
C ALA A 206 -3.50 25.61 -1.24
N LEU A 207 -4.03 24.79 -2.12
CA LEU A 207 -3.56 23.43 -2.43
C LEU A 207 -3.37 23.30 -3.94
N PRO A 208 -2.39 23.97 -4.54
CA PRO A 208 -2.17 23.91 -5.99
C PRO A 208 -1.98 22.48 -6.46
N MET A 209 -2.55 22.14 -7.63
CA MET A 209 -2.50 20.79 -8.18
C MET A 209 -1.99 20.79 -9.62
N ALA A 210 -1.02 19.91 -9.90
CA ALA A 210 -0.54 19.61 -11.25
C ALA A 210 -1.03 18.24 -11.74
N GLY A 211 -1.21 18.09 -13.05
CA GLY A 211 -1.53 16.80 -13.67
C GLY A 211 -0.29 15.90 -13.75
N ASN A 212 -0.42 14.67 -13.29
CA ASN A 212 0.65 13.67 -13.35
C ASN A 212 0.09 12.25 -13.62
N PRO A 213 -0.58 12.05 -14.77
CA PRO A 213 -1.14 10.74 -15.11
C PRO A 213 -0.08 9.65 -15.26
N GLY A 214 1.13 10.00 -15.67
CA GLY A 214 2.24 9.06 -15.84
C GLY A 214 2.68 8.39 -14.53
N LEU A 215 2.46 9.02 -13.39
CA LEU A 215 2.64 8.41 -12.08
C LEU A 215 1.31 7.90 -11.49
N MET A 216 0.31 8.77 -11.39
CA MET A 216 -0.91 8.51 -10.62
C MET A 216 -1.80 7.42 -11.21
N LYS A 217 -1.69 7.11 -12.52
CA LYS A 217 -2.43 6.03 -13.18
C LYS A 217 -1.58 4.77 -13.46
N THR A 218 -0.44 4.61 -12.80
CA THR A 218 0.48 3.50 -13.02
C THR A 218 0.90 2.82 -11.73
N ASN A 219 1.41 1.60 -11.82
CA ASN A 219 1.97 0.86 -10.68
C ASN A 219 3.04 1.66 -9.93
N ALA A 220 3.74 2.56 -10.60
CA ALA A 220 4.79 3.38 -10.02
C ALA A 220 4.33 4.16 -8.77
N ALA A 221 3.05 4.56 -8.68
CA ALA A 221 2.50 5.23 -7.51
C ALA A 221 2.52 4.35 -6.23
N CYS A 222 2.51 3.03 -6.38
CA CYS A 222 2.42 2.06 -5.29
C CYS A 222 3.78 1.49 -4.88
N MET A 223 4.74 1.43 -5.84
CA MET A 223 5.97 0.64 -5.73
C MET A 223 6.94 1.10 -4.63
N GLY A 224 6.93 2.36 -4.22
CA GLY A 224 7.82 2.82 -3.14
C GLY A 224 7.56 2.15 -1.79
N CYS A 225 6.32 1.69 -1.57
CA CYS A 225 5.91 0.99 -0.35
C CYS A 225 5.69 -0.51 -0.58
N HIS A 226 5.23 -0.92 -1.77
CA HIS A 226 4.77 -2.29 -2.04
C HIS A 226 5.70 -3.12 -2.93
N ASP A 227 6.85 -2.59 -3.38
CA ASP A 227 7.79 -3.34 -4.20
C ASP A 227 8.75 -4.16 -3.32
N LYS A 228 9.99 -3.77 -3.28
CA LYS A 228 11.07 -4.57 -2.71
C LYS A 228 11.45 -4.07 -1.33
N ARG A 229 11.25 -4.89 -0.32
CA ARG A 229 11.70 -4.62 1.04
C ARG A 229 12.41 -5.83 1.62
N ASN A 230 13.67 -5.67 1.98
CA ASN A 230 14.45 -6.68 2.67
C ASN A 230 14.61 -6.32 4.15
N ASN A 231 14.83 -7.33 4.98
CA ASN A 231 15.28 -7.15 6.34
C ASN A 231 16.79 -6.76 6.37
N PRO A 232 17.41 -6.51 7.55
CA PRO A 232 18.85 -6.20 7.65
C PRO A 232 19.78 -7.30 7.12
N HIS A 233 19.32 -8.54 7.03
CA HIS A 233 20.08 -9.69 6.51
C HIS A 233 19.90 -9.91 5.01
N GLY A 234 19.20 -9.02 4.31
CA GLY A 234 18.96 -9.14 2.87
C GLY A 234 17.79 -10.05 2.49
N VAL A 235 17.10 -10.65 3.46
CA VAL A 235 15.95 -11.53 3.20
C VAL A 235 14.73 -10.70 2.78
N PRO A 236 14.10 -11.00 1.63
CA PRO A 236 12.91 -10.31 1.18
C PRO A 236 11.74 -10.49 2.15
N LEU A 237 11.02 -9.43 2.48
CA LEU A 237 9.86 -9.45 3.36
C LEU A 237 8.57 -9.11 2.60
N CYS A 238 8.39 -7.86 2.19
CA CYS A 238 7.27 -7.42 1.38
C CYS A 238 7.79 -7.15 -0.03
N GLN A 239 7.24 -7.82 -1.04
CA GLN A 239 7.74 -7.72 -2.40
C GLN A 239 6.64 -7.93 -3.46
N THR A 240 5.42 -7.51 -3.16
CA THR A 240 4.27 -7.66 -4.08
C THR A 240 4.58 -7.13 -5.47
N GLY A 241 5.25 -5.97 -5.57
CA GLY A 241 5.67 -5.42 -6.85
C GLY A 241 6.73 -6.27 -7.56
N ASN A 242 7.65 -6.89 -6.81
CA ASN A 242 8.65 -7.81 -7.36
C ASN A 242 8.06 -9.16 -7.78
N GLU A 243 6.94 -9.56 -7.15
CA GLU A 243 6.17 -10.76 -7.51
C GLU A 243 5.29 -10.53 -8.75
N TYR A 244 5.00 -9.27 -9.06
CA TYR A 244 4.11 -8.89 -10.15
C TYR A 244 4.63 -9.38 -11.51
N ALA A 245 3.83 -10.22 -12.16
CA ALA A 245 4.23 -10.98 -13.36
C ALA A 245 4.19 -10.19 -14.68
N GLY A 246 4.35 -8.87 -14.65
CA GLY A 246 4.38 -8.05 -15.88
C GLY A 246 3.06 -8.06 -16.66
N SER A 247 1.93 -8.22 -15.97
CA SER A 247 0.58 -8.18 -16.53
C SER A 247 0.27 -6.78 -17.08
N ASN A 248 -0.62 -6.69 -18.06
CA ASN A 248 -1.18 -5.42 -18.54
C ASN A 248 -2.18 -4.79 -17.56
N VAL A 249 -2.51 -5.49 -16.47
CA VAL A 249 -3.43 -5.03 -15.43
C VAL A 249 -2.62 -4.29 -14.37
N ASN A 250 -2.84 -2.99 -14.18
CA ASN A 250 -2.16 -2.23 -13.14
C ASN A 250 -2.80 -2.44 -11.75
N CYS A 251 -2.08 -2.03 -10.70
CA CYS A 251 -2.54 -2.18 -9.31
C CYS A 251 -3.89 -1.51 -9.09
N GLN A 252 -4.09 -0.31 -9.64
CA GLN A 252 -5.30 0.48 -9.46
C GLN A 252 -6.52 -0.18 -10.08
N SER A 253 -6.38 -0.95 -11.18
CA SER A 253 -7.50 -1.64 -11.83
C SER A 253 -8.27 -2.55 -10.88
N CYS A 254 -7.58 -3.18 -9.91
CA CYS A 254 -8.18 -4.07 -8.92
C CYS A 254 -8.33 -3.42 -7.54
N HIS A 255 -7.34 -2.64 -7.10
CA HIS A 255 -7.30 -2.09 -5.75
C HIS A 255 -7.93 -0.69 -5.63
N MET A 256 -8.14 0.01 -6.75
CA MET A 256 -8.80 1.31 -6.85
C MET A 256 -9.73 1.35 -8.07
N PRO A 257 -10.67 0.40 -8.21
CA PRO A 257 -11.54 0.34 -9.39
C PRO A 257 -12.32 1.65 -9.53
N ILE A 258 -12.59 2.01 -10.79
CA ILE A 258 -13.43 3.20 -11.08
C ILE A 258 -14.88 2.84 -10.86
N ALA A 259 -15.56 3.56 -9.98
CA ALA A 259 -16.98 3.48 -9.74
C ALA A 259 -17.56 4.90 -9.67
N GLY A 260 -18.65 5.14 -10.43
CA GLY A 260 -19.26 6.48 -10.49
C GLY A 260 -18.30 7.60 -10.96
N GLY A 261 -17.37 7.28 -11.87
CA GLY A 261 -16.37 8.24 -12.37
C GLY A 261 -15.19 8.53 -11.44
N MET A 262 -15.13 7.90 -10.27
CA MET A 262 -14.07 8.10 -9.27
C MET A 262 -13.32 6.79 -8.98
N ALA A 263 -12.01 6.89 -8.74
CA ALA A 263 -11.25 5.76 -8.24
C ALA A 263 -11.62 5.47 -6.78
N ASP A 264 -11.85 4.20 -6.44
CA ASP A 264 -12.11 3.78 -5.07
C ASP A 264 -10.84 3.91 -4.21
N HIS A 265 -10.90 4.73 -3.17
CA HIS A 265 -9.82 4.96 -2.22
C HIS A 265 -9.91 4.04 -0.98
N GLY A 266 -10.79 3.05 -0.98
CA GLY A 266 -10.81 1.97 0.00
C GLY A 266 -9.61 1.05 -0.11
N MET A 267 -9.02 0.97 -1.32
CA MET A 267 -7.78 0.23 -1.58
C MET A 267 -7.78 -1.15 -0.94
N GLY A 268 -8.84 -1.92 -1.22
CA GLY A 268 -9.05 -3.26 -0.65
C GLY A 268 -7.86 -4.18 -0.86
N GLY A 269 -7.62 -5.06 0.08
CA GLY A 269 -6.52 -6.03 0.07
C GLY A 269 -6.78 -7.15 1.08
N GLY A 270 -5.76 -7.62 1.78
CA GLY A 270 -5.83 -8.73 2.73
C GLY A 270 -6.69 -8.52 3.97
N HIS A 271 -7.32 -7.36 4.14
CA HIS A 271 -8.34 -7.08 5.14
C HIS A 271 -9.73 -6.84 4.53
N ASN A 272 -9.90 -7.15 3.24
CA ASN A 272 -11.16 -6.94 2.53
C ASN A 272 -11.74 -8.28 2.08
N HIS A 273 -12.82 -8.71 2.74
CA HIS A 273 -13.47 -10.00 2.47
C HIS A 273 -13.86 -10.20 1.00
N ALA A 274 -14.39 -9.16 0.34
CA ALA A 274 -14.80 -9.26 -1.06
C ALA A 274 -13.58 -9.43 -2.00
N MET A 275 -12.45 -8.81 -1.69
CA MET A 275 -11.20 -9.00 -2.43
C MET A 275 -10.65 -10.42 -2.23
N LEU A 276 -10.63 -10.90 -0.98
CA LEU A 276 -10.14 -12.24 -0.65
C LEU A 276 -10.96 -13.32 -1.36
N LYS A 277 -12.29 -13.24 -1.33
CA LYS A 277 -13.18 -14.21 -2.02
C LYS A 277 -13.03 -14.22 -3.54
N ARG A 278 -12.57 -13.14 -4.15
CA ARG A 278 -12.32 -13.06 -5.60
C ARG A 278 -10.88 -13.42 -5.98
N SER A 279 -10.02 -13.69 -5.02
CA SER A 279 -8.58 -13.87 -5.27
C SER A 279 -8.23 -15.24 -5.86
N VAL A 280 -9.09 -16.24 -5.68
CA VAL A 280 -8.83 -17.63 -6.03
C VAL A 280 -10.08 -18.26 -6.65
N VAL A 281 -9.89 -19.05 -7.72
CA VAL A 281 -10.88 -20.03 -8.14
C VAL A 281 -10.58 -21.33 -7.39
N PHE A 282 -11.60 -21.91 -6.78
CA PHE A 282 -11.51 -23.11 -5.97
C PHE A 282 -12.56 -24.11 -6.41
N THR A 283 -12.12 -25.30 -6.84
CA THR A 283 -13.00 -26.40 -7.21
C THR A 283 -12.60 -27.68 -6.49
N LEU A 284 -13.57 -28.55 -6.30
CA LEU A 284 -13.44 -29.87 -5.69
C LEU A 284 -14.19 -30.88 -6.52
N ASP A 285 -13.51 -31.96 -6.89
CA ASP A 285 -14.09 -33.15 -7.48
C ASP A 285 -13.78 -34.36 -6.59
N ALA A 286 -14.70 -35.33 -6.56
CA ALA A 286 -14.49 -36.60 -5.84
C ALA A 286 -15.07 -37.75 -6.64
N VAL A 287 -14.24 -38.67 -7.08
CA VAL A 287 -14.62 -39.81 -7.87
C VAL A 287 -14.36 -41.10 -7.10
N LYS A 288 -15.38 -41.97 -7.02
CA LYS A 288 -15.25 -43.28 -6.35
C LYS A 288 -14.43 -44.23 -7.18
N GLU A 289 -13.41 -44.80 -6.58
CA GLU A 289 -12.57 -45.85 -7.17
C GLU A 289 -12.32 -46.96 -6.13
N GLY A 290 -13.05 -48.07 -6.25
CA GLY A 290 -13.01 -49.15 -5.28
C GLY A 290 -13.49 -48.71 -3.90
N ASP A 291 -12.67 -48.90 -2.87
CA ASP A 291 -12.96 -48.55 -1.48
C ASP A 291 -12.58 -47.11 -1.16
N ASN A 292 -12.08 -46.33 -2.12
CA ASN A 292 -11.68 -44.97 -1.92
C ASN A 292 -12.48 -43.98 -2.82
N LEU A 293 -12.45 -42.71 -2.37
CA LEU A 293 -12.79 -41.57 -3.21
C LEU A 293 -11.47 -40.84 -3.54
N ASN A 294 -11.18 -40.69 -4.80
CA ASN A 294 -10.08 -39.85 -5.27
C ASN A 294 -10.62 -38.41 -5.34
N ALA A 295 -10.30 -37.60 -4.33
CA ALA A 295 -10.65 -36.19 -4.27
C ALA A 295 -9.56 -35.34 -4.91
N THR A 296 -9.96 -34.46 -5.81
CA THR A 296 -9.08 -33.51 -6.51
C THR A 296 -9.53 -32.09 -6.17
N VAL A 297 -8.63 -31.33 -5.54
CA VAL A 297 -8.80 -29.91 -5.26
C VAL A 297 -7.99 -29.12 -6.26
N THR A 298 -8.63 -28.20 -6.99
CA THR A 298 -7.94 -27.28 -7.90
C THR A 298 -8.03 -25.85 -7.34
N LEU A 299 -6.89 -25.21 -7.21
CA LEU A 299 -6.71 -23.83 -6.74
C LEU A 299 -6.07 -23.02 -7.86
N LYS A 300 -6.74 -21.97 -8.33
CA LYS A 300 -6.15 -21.06 -9.32
C LYS A 300 -6.06 -19.65 -8.77
N ASN A 301 -4.83 -19.17 -8.63
CA ASN A 301 -4.57 -17.79 -8.28
C ASN A 301 -4.99 -16.87 -9.44
N MET A 302 -5.93 -15.96 -9.19
CA MET A 302 -6.42 -15.02 -10.21
C MET A 302 -5.64 -13.71 -10.24
N GLN A 303 -4.58 -13.59 -9.41
CA GLN A 303 -3.85 -12.36 -9.21
C GLN A 303 -2.53 -12.33 -10.01
N PRO A 304 -2.07 -11.13 -10.45
CA PRO A 304 -0.77 -10.96 -11.09
C PRO A 304 0.41 -11.00 -10.09
N HIS A 305 0.18 -11.34 -8.86
CA HIS A 305 1.15 -11.51 -7.77
C HIS A 305 0.85 -12.78 -6.97
N SER A 306 1.76 -13.18 -6.10
CA SER A 306 1.57 -14.38 -5.27
C SER A 306 0.35 -14.26 -4.36
N LEU A 307 -0.25 -15.38 -4.01
CA LEU A 307 -1.37 -15.46 -3.07
C LEU A 307 -1.02 -16.45 -1.94
N PRO A 308 -1.02 -15.99 -0.67
CA PRO A 308 -1.10 -14.60 -0.20
C PRO A 308 0.15 -13.78 -0.54
N THR A 309 0.06 -12.45 -0.42
CA THR A 309 1.19 -11.54 -0.63
C THR A 309 1.24 -10.44 0.44
N GLY A 310 2.25 -9.57 0.38
CA GLY A 310 2.47 -8.46 1.31
C GLY A 310 3.24 -8.90 2.55
N ALA A 311 2.62 -8.83 3.73
CA ALA A 311 3.29 -9.21 4.97
C ALA A 311 3.63 -10.72 4.99
N PRO A 312 4.87 -11.11 5.40
CA PRO A 312 5.33 -12.49 5.26
C PRO A 312 4.63 -13.50 6.17
N PHE A 313 3.91 -13.03 7.17
CA PHE A 313 3.15 -13.89 8.10
C PHE A 313 1.71 -14.18 7.66
N ARG A 314 1.26 -13.65 6.50
CA ARG A 314 -0.02 -14.02 5.89
C ARG A 314 0.05 -15.42 5.34
N ASN A 315 -1.03 -16.17 5.49
CA ASN A 315 -1.10 -17.54 5.02
C ASN A 315 -2.52 -17.93 4.59
N ILE A 316 -2.59 -18.98 3.78
CA ILE A 316 -3.83 -19.63 3.37
C ILE A 316 -3.67 -21.11 3.68
N TYR A 317 -4.74 -21.79 4.07
CA TYR A 317 -4.74 -23.23 4.21
C TYR A 317 -6.06 -23.86 3.75
N LEU A 318 -5.97 -25.07 3.26
CA LEU A 318 -7.11 -25.92 2.88
C LEU A 318 -7.49 -26.83 4.03
N LYS A 319 -8.75 -26.83 4.43
CA LYS A 319 -9.38 -27.88 5.25
C LYS A 319 -10.27 -28.73 4.35
N LEU A 320 -9.94 -29.99 4.18
CA LEU A 320 -10.73 -30.95 3.44
C LEU A 320 -11.29 -31.99 4.39
N SER A 321 -12.59 -32.19 4.40
CA SER A 321 -13.29 -33.10 5.32
C SER A 321 -14.31 -33.94 4.58
N ALA A 322 -14.48 -35.19 5.02
CA ALA A 322 -15.52 -36.09 4.56
C ALA A 322 -16.52 -36.38 5.70
N TYR A 323 -17.79 -36.46 5.37
CA TYR A 323 -18.87 -36.57 6.33
C TYR A 323 -19.76 -37.78 6.02
N ASP A 324 -20.30 -38.39 7.09
CA ASP A 324 -21.34 -39.40 7.00
C ASP A 324 -22.75 -38.78 6.86
N ALA A 325 -23.77 -39.65 6.72
CA ALA A 325 -25.14 -39.22 6.58
C ALA A 325 -25.72 -38.51 7.84
N GLN A 326 -25.05 -38.64 8.98
CA GLN A 326 -25.38 -37.97 10.23
C GLN A 326 -24.63 -36.63 10.41
N GLY A 327 -23.75 -36.26 9.45
CA GLY A 327 -22.94 -35.04 9.51
C GLY A 327 -21.68 -35.14 10.37
N ASN A 328 -21.30 -36.37 10.80
CA ASN A 328 -20.06 -36.57 11.52
C ASN A 328 -18.88 -36.59 10.55
N VAL A 329 -17.74 -36.03 10.97
CA VAL A 329 -16.49 -36.11 10.21
C VAL A 329 -15.94 -37.54 10.28
N VAL A 330 -15.87 -38.21 9.14
CA VAL A 330 -15.29 -39.56 9.01
C VAL A 330 -13.84 -39.56 8.50
N TRP A 331 -13.41 -38.45 7.92
CA TRP A 331 -12.05 -38.21 7.48
C TRP A 331 -11.75 -36.72 7.33
N GLN A 332 -10.51 -36.31 7.55
CA GLN A 332 -10.02 -34.96 7.28
C GLN A 332 -8.54 -34.99 6.93
N ASN A 333 -8.09 -34.01 6.15
CA ASN A 333 -6.70 -33.91 5.72
C ASN A 333 -5.75 -33.47 6.85
N ALA A 334 -6.27 -32.92 7.93
CA ALA A 334 -5.51 -32.51 9.11
C ALA A 334 -6.40 -32.58 10.35
N GLU A 335 -5.92 -33.17 11.44
CA GLU A 335 -6.63 -33.17 12.74
C GLU A 335 -6.59 -31.78 13.38
N GLY A 336 -5.45 -31.11 13.26
CA GLY A 336 -5.24 -29.75 13.73
C GLY A 336 -5.12 -28.74 12.59
N HIS A 337 -3.95 -28.13 12.47
CA HIS A 337 -3.69 -27.14 11.44
C HIS A 337 -2.82 -27.76 10.32
N PRO A 338 -3.17 -27.58 9.03
CA PRO A 338 -2.46 -28.18 7.90
C PRO A 338 -0.97 -27.86 7.83
N ALA A 339 -0.54 -26.73 8.38
CA ALA A 339 0.89 -26.41 8.48
C ALA A 339 1.72 -27.52 9.16
N LYS A 340 1.11 -28.34 10.02
CA LYS A 340 1.75 -29.45 10.71
C LYS A 340 1.41 -30.80 10.07
N ASP A 341 0.14 -31.01 9.77
CA ASP A 341 -0.38 -32.33 9.46
C ASP A 341 -0.45 -32.61 7.94
N ASP A 342 -0.59 -31.55 7.11
CA ASP A 342 -0.65 -31.63 5.64
C ASP A 342 -0.01 -30.40 4.98
N SER A 343 1.30 -30.39 4.92
CA SER A 343 2.07 -29.22 4.45
C SER A 343 1.76 -28.79 3.01
N LYS A 344 1.26 -29.70 2.14
CA LYS A 344 0.84 -29.35 0.77
C LYS A 344 -0.43 -28.49 0.74
N ALA A 345 -1.22 -28.53 1.81
CA ALA A 345 -2.44 -27.73 2.00
C ALA A 345 -2.18 -26.39 2.70
N TYR A 346 -0.91 -26.01 2.92
CA TYR A 346 -0.52 -24.77 3.59
C TYR A 346 0.30 -23.87 2.67
N PHE A 347 -0.21 -22.67 2.40
CA PHE A 347 0.35 -21.72 1.47
C PHE A 347 0.87 -20.50 2.22
N ALA A 348 2.18 -20.39 2.35
CA ALA A 348 2.82 -19.36 3.17
C ALA A 348 4.24 -19.03 2.66
N TYR A 349 4.71 -17.88 3.09
CA TYR A 349 6.09 -17.42 2.93
C TYR A 349 6.83 -17.68 4.26
N LEU A 350 7.58 -18.77 4.32
CA LEU A 350 8.20 -19.24 5.56
C LEU A 350 9.64 -18.75 5.66
N LEU A 351 9.92 -18.01 6.71
CA LEU A 351 11.24 -17.44 6.98
C LEU A 351 12.01 -18.33 7.96
N ALA A 352 13.31 -18.45 7.76
CA ALA A 352 14.18 -19.26 8.60
C ALA A 352 15.45 -18.50 9.03
N ASN A 353 16.08 -19.00 10.11
CA ASN A 353 17.42 -18.61 10.53
C ASN A 353 18.49 -19.40 9.75
N ASP A 354 19.76 -19.18 10.06
CA ASP A 354 20.92 -19.86 9.46
C ASP A 354 20.96 -21.39 9.72
N LYS A 355 20.21 -21.87 10.74
CA LYS A 355 20.07 -23.28 11.04
C LYS A 355 18.87 -23.95 10.37
N GLY A 356 18.05 -23.17 9.64
CA GLY A 356 16.82 -23.64 9.04
C GLY A 356 15.59 -23.62 9.97
N ASP A 357 15.74 -23.17 11.22
CA ASP A 357 14.61 -23.04 12.14
C ASP A 357 13.71 -21.87 11.76
N PRO A 358 12.38 -21.95 11.99
CA PRO A 358 11.47 -20.84 11.74
C PRO A 358 11.91 -19.54 12.43
N ALA A 359 11.97 -18.45 11.70
CA ALA A 359 12.42 -17.15 12.19
C ALA A 359 11.42 -16.03 11.93
N MET A 360 11.45 -15.03 12.81
CA MET A 360 10.66 -13.81 12.66
C MET A 360 11.27 -12.90 11.57
N PRO A 361 10.45 -12.08 10.87
CA PRO A 361 10.94 -11.23 9.79
C PRO A 361 12.19 -10.39 10.12
N PRO A 362 12.34 -9.78 11.31
CA PRO A 362 13.55 -9.00 11.62
C PRO A 362 14.82 -9.83 11.78
N THR A 363 14.69 -11.11 12.16
CA THR A 363 15.81 -11.99 12.53
C THR A 363 16.05 -13.13 11.53
N ALA A 364 15.21 -13.26 10.52
CA ALA A 364 15.40 -14.23 9.44
C ALA A 364 16.67 -13.95 8.67
N THR A 365 17.46 -14.98 8.38
CA THR A 365 18.68 -14.89 7.58
C THR A 365 18.52 -15.54 6.20
N GLN A 366 17.43 -16.32 6.03
CA GLN A 366 17.11 -16.97 4.75
C GLN A 366 15.60 -17.20 4.59
N LEU A 367 15.21 -17.52 3.36
CA LEU A 367 13.90 -18.06 3.03
C LEU A 367 13.92 -19.57 3.36
N GLY A 368 13.03 -20.01 4.23
CA GLY A 368 12.85 -21.43 4.54
C GLY A 368 12.06 -22.14 3.44
N ALA A 369 10.89 -21.61 3.10
CA ALA A 369 10.08 -22.12 1.98
C ALA A 369 9.12 -21.01 1.48
N ASP A 370 8.74 -21.10 0.21
CA ASP A 370 7.67 -20.33 -0.39
C ASP A 370 6.67 -21.28 -1.05
N THR A 371 5.61 -21.63 -0.32
CA THR A 371 4.54 -22.53 -0.76
C THR A 371 3.32 -21.78 -1.32
N ARG A 372 3.35 -20.45 -1.38
CA ARG A 372 2.27 -19.62 -1.90
C ARG A 372 1.95 -19.97 -3.35
N LEU A 373 0.72 -19.73 -3.76
CA LEU A 373 0.38 -19.77 -5.18
C LEU A 373 1.07 -18.62 -5.91
N LYS A 374 1.85 -18.95 -6.94
CA LYS A 374 2.51 -17.94 -7.79
C LYS A 374 1.49 -17.17 -8.62
N PRO A 375 1.87 -16.04 -9.25
CA PRO A 375 0.98 -15.31 -10.15
C PRO A 375 0.33 -16.24 -11.17
N TYR A 376 -0.99 -16.24 -11.25
CA TYR A 376 -1.81 -17.03 -12.18
C TYR A 376 -1.60 -18.57 -12.10
N GLU A 377 -0.91 -19.06 -11.08
CA GLU A 377 -0.67 -20.49 -10.89
C GLU A 377 -1.98 -21.24 -10.67
N GLU A 378 -2.08 -22.39 -11.32
CA GLU A 378 -3.04 -23.42 -11.01
C GLU A 378 -2.33 -24.57 -10.28
N ARG A 379 -2.82 -24.92 -9.11
CA ARG A 379 -2.29 -26.01 -8.27
C ARG A 379 -3.35 -27.04 -7.99
N ILE A 380 -2.99 -28.30 -8.23
CA ILE A 380 -3.85 -29.46 -8.01
C ILE A 380 -3.34 -30.21 -6.80
N LEU A 381 -4.23 -30.51 -5.87
CA LEU A 381 -3.97 -31.36 -4.70
C LEU A 381 -4.87 -32.59 -4.76
N SER A 382 -4.27 -33.77 -4.61
CA SER A 382 -4.99 -35.03 -4.64
C SER A 382 -4.99 -35.71 -3.29
N TYR A 383 -6.15 -36.29 -2.93
CA TYR A 383 -6.38 -37.00 -1.68
C TYR A 383 -7.11 -38.31 -1.93
N LYS A 384 -6.77 -39.32 -1.12
CA LYS A 384 -7.53 -40.57 -1.06
C LYS A 384 -8.34 -40.55 0.25
N ILE A 385 -9.64 -40.64 0.11
CA ILE A 385 -10.60 -40.56 1.20
C ILE A 385 -11.34 -41.91 1.27
N PRO A 386 -11.56 -42.53 2.44
CA PRO A 386 -12.36 -43.74 2.54
C PRO A 386 -13.77 -43.54 1.98
N ALA A 387 -14.20 -44.37 1.02
CA ALA A 387 -15.53 -44.25 0.43
C ALA A 387 -16.63 -44.79 1.35
N LYS A 388 -16.30 -45.74 2.23
CA LYS A 388 -17.28 -46.36 3.13
C LYS A 388 -17.81 -45.34 4.15
N GLY A 389 -19.13 -45.12 4.11
CA GLY A 389 -19.82 -44.20 5.03
C GLY A 389 -19.72 -42.72 4.64
N THR A 390 -18.95 -42.36 3.62
CA THR A 390 -18.85 -40.99 3.17
C THR A 390 -20.01 -40.66 2.22
N VAL A 391 -20.73 -39.55 2.51
CA VAL A 391 -21.83 -39.04 1.64
C VAL A 391 -21.56 -37.63 1.14
N LEU A 392 -20.64 -36.91 1.80
CA LEU A 392 -20.26 -35.54 1.44
C LEU A 392 -18.77 -35.35 1.62
N VAL A 393 -18.11 -34.74 0.63
CA VAL A 393 -16.77 -34.19 0.76
C VAL A 393 -16.84 -32.67 0.64
N ARG A 394 -16.27 -31.97 1.61
CA ARG A 394 -16.25 -30.50 1.69
C ARG A 394 -14.84 -29.99 1.80
N GLY A 395 -14.47 -29.13 0.89
CA GLY A 395 -13.25 -28.35 0.94
C GLY A 395 -13.55 -26.90 1.35
N GLU A 396 -12.74 -26.37 2.26
CA GLU A 396 -12.85 -24.98 2.68
C GLU A 396 -11.45 -24.35 2.74
N LEU A 397 -11.31 -23.20 2.11
CA LEU A 397 -10.06 -22.46 2.04
C LEU A 397 -10.11 -21.27 3.01
N PHE A 398 -9.16 -21.22 3.93
CA PHE A 398 -9.06 -20.20 4.95
C PHE A 398 -7.87 -19.28 4.70
N TYR A 399 -8.06 -17.99 4.95
CA TYR A 399 -7.01 -16.97 4.95
C TYR A 399 -6.76 -16.48 6.38
N ASN A 400 -5.49 -16.25 6.73
CA ASN A 400 -5.08 -15.68 8.00
C ASN A 400 -4.14 -14.50 7.81
N LEU A 401 -4.30 -13.47 8.65
CA LEU A 401 -3.38 -12.33 8.72
C LEU A 401 -2.07 -12.68 9.42
N LEU A 402 -2.06 -13.71 10.25
CA LEU A 402 -0.92 -14.11 11.08
C LEU A 402 -0.67 -15.62 11.01
N TRP A 403 0.59 -16.03 11.13
CA TRP A 403 0.92 -17.44 11.35
C TRP A 403 0.30 -17.96 12.66
N PRO A 404 -0.08 -19.24 12.75
CA PRO A 404 -0.68 -19.82 13.96
C PRO A 404 0.14 -19.59 15.23
N VAL A 405 1.47 -19.63 15.13
CA VAL A 405 2.37 -19.36 16.26
C VAL A 405 2.27 -17.92 16.74
N LEU A 406 1.98 -16.97 15.87
CA LEU A 406 1.81 -15.55 16.21
C LEU A 406 0.44 -15.29 16.83
N VAL A 407 -0.61 -15.94 16.34
CA VAL A 407 -1.95 -15.92 16.95
C VAL A 407 -1.86 -16.36 18.41
N ASN A 408 -1.22 -17.49 18.66
CA ASN A 408 -1.02 -18.00 20.02
C ASN A 408 -0.20 -17.05 20.92
N LYS A 409 0.74 -16.31 20.33
CA LYS A 409 1.61 -15.37 21.05
C LYS A 409 0.95 -14.03 21.34
N PHE A 410 0.06 -13.57 20.47
CA PHE A 410 -0.56 -12.25 20.53
C PHE A 410 -2.04 -12.30 20.92
N LYS A 411 -2.35 -13.02 21.99
CA LYS A 411 -3.72 -13.22 22.51
C LYS A 411 -4.47 -11.93 22.88
N HIS A 412 -3.79 -10.78 22.91
CA HIS A 412 -4.38 -9.47 23.18
C HIS A 412 -4.93 -8.80 21.92
N LEU A 413 -4.68 -9.37 20.73
CA LEU A 413 -5.24 -8.83 19.49
C LEU A 413 -6.74 -9.10 19.41
N PRO A 414 -7.51 -8.20 18.78
CA PRO A 414 -8.91 -8.43 18.50
C PRO A 414 -9.15 -9.74 17.74
N GLU A 415 -10.25 -10.43 18.08
CA GLU A 415 -10.56 -11.76 17.51
C GLU A 415 -10.73 -11.72 16.00
N ASP A 416 -11.36 -10.68 15.45
CA ASP A 416 -11.56 -10.46 14.02
C ASP A 416 -10.24 -10.34 13.21
N LEU A 417 -9.13 -9.99 13.88
CA LEU A 417 -7.81 -9.94 13.25
C LEU A 417 -7.03 -11.26 13.35
N VAL A 418 -7.45 -12.19 14.17
CA VAL A 418 -6.73 -13.45 14.39
C VAL A 418 -7.54 -14.68 13.99
N ALA A 419 -8.85 -14.56 13.86
CA ALA A 419 -9.71 -15.63 13.39
C ALA A 419 -9.44 -15.95 11.91
N PRO A 420 -9.45 -17.23 11.53
CA PRO A 420 -9.39 -17.62 10.15
C PRO A 420 -10.61 -17.11 9.36
N GLU A 421 -10.37 -16.53 8.21
CA GLU A 421 -11.44 -16.11 7.30
C GLU A 421 -11.67 -17.15 6.21
N SER A 422 -12.88 -17.68 6.10
CA SER A 422 -13.27 -18.57 4.99
C SER A 422 -13.42 -17.76 3.69
N ILE A 423 -12.58 -18.07 2.70
CA ILE A 423 -12.52 -17.33 1.43
C ILE A 423 -13.11 -18.11 0.26
N ALA A 424 -13.19 -19.45 0.36
CA ALA A 424 -13.83 -20.28 -0.63
C ALA A 424 -14.31 -21.61 -0.03
N ILE A 425 -15.43 -22.13 -0.54
CA ILE A 425 -16.00 -23.43 -0.14
C ILE A 425 -16.41 -24.17 -1.41
N ALA A 426 -16.16 -25.47 -1.46
CA ALA A 426 -16.67 -26.39 -2.48
C ALA A 426 -17.11 -27.70 -1.83
N GLU A 427 -18.20 -28.30 -2.35
CA GLU A 427 -18.79 -29.53 -1.82
C GLU A 427 -19.10 -30.51 -2.95
N VAL A 428 -18.92 -31.78 -2.68
CA VAL A 428 -19.33 -32.89 -3.56
C VAL A 428 -20.21 -33.85 -2.75
N ASN A 429 -21.47 -33.95 -3.15
CA ASN A 429 -22.38 -34.99 -2.65
C ASN A 429 -22.17 -36.27 -3.44
N LEU A 430 -22.21 -37.41 -2.77
CA LEU A 430 -21.87 -38.75 -3.32
C LEU A 430 -23.09 -39.64 -3.41
#